data_ae1b67381cd23ba184edeba768ddd419
#
_entry.id   ae1b67381cd23ba184edeba768ddd419
#
_cell.length_a   1.000
_cell.length_b   1.000
_cell.length_c   1.000
_cell.angle_alpha   90.00
_cell.angle_beta   90.00
_cell.angle_gamma   90.00
#
_symmetry.space_group_name_H-M   'P 1'
#
loop_
_entity.id
_entity.type
_entity.pdbx_description
1 polymer ?
#
loop_
_entity_poly.entity_id
_entity_poly.type
_entity_poly.pdbx_seq_one_letter_code
_entity_poly.pdbx_strand_id
1 'polypeptide(L)'
;MDNMIYILFISISIPLLLMALLMEKKTRLPISFMLIGIFVSVFASEVNGLFSKLLFMDMYSKTVIVTPISEEILKALPILYYAIVISDKRERLFTASMALGIGFALLENAYFLLNSDNFTILIAVIRAFGAGLMHGMCTLLVGVGISFVKKKRKLFAVGTFGLL
;
A
#
# COMPACT_ATOMS: atom_id res chain seq x y z
N MET A 1 12.59 17.72 -5.52
CA MET A 1 11.88 16.58 -4.90
C MET A 1 12.94 15.71 -4.32
N ASP A 2 12.89 15.55 -3.04
CA ASP A 2 14.05 15.16 -2.27
C ASP A 2 14.39 13.68 -2.48
N ASN A 3 15.67 13.41 -2.69
CA ASN A 3 16.20 12.05 -2.78
C ASN A 3 15.91 11.20 -1.51
N MET A 4 15.31 11.82 -0.50
CA MET A 4 15.02 11.20 0.79
C MET A 4 14.08 9.99 0.68
N ILE A 5 13.00 10.09 -0.12
CA ILE A 5 12.08 8.97 -0.30
C ILE A 5 12.78 7.75 -0.93
N TYR A 6 13.70 8.00 -1.88
CA TYR A 6 14.45 6.91 -2.51
C TYR A 6 15.51 6.32 -1.57
N ILE A 7 16.14 7.16 -0.71
CA ILE A 7 17.07 6.69 0.32
C ILE A 7 16.34 5.80 1.32
N LEU A 8 15.16 6.22 1.80
CA LEU A 8 14.32 5.41 2.68
C LEU A 8 13.87 4.12 2.01
N PHE A 9 13.40 4.21 0.75
CA PHE A 9 13.01 3.05 -0.03
C PHE A 9 14.14 2.02 -0.09
N ILE A 10 15.35 2.43 -0.46
CA ILE A 10 16.51 1.54 -0.55
C ILE A 10 16.86 0.96 0.83
N SER A 11 16.92 1.81 1.86
CA SER A 11 17.33 1.40 3.21
C SER A 11 16.38 0.39 3.86
N ILE A 12 15.07 0.46 3.53
CA ILE A 12 14.06 -0.45 4.07
C ILE A 12 13.92 -1.69 3.18
N SER A 13 13.97 -1.50 1.86
CA SER A 13 13.71 -2.60 0.91
C SER A 13 14.83 -3.62 0.85
N ILE A 14 16.10 -3.21 0.96
CA ILE A 14 17.24 -4.14 0.89
C ILE A 14 17.21 -5.16 2.04
N PRO A 15 17.08 -4.77 3.34
CA PRO A 15 16.99 -5.74 4.42
C PRO A 15 15.78 -6.68 4.30
N LEU A 16 14.62 -6.15 3.88
CA LEU A 16 13.42 -6.98 3.67
C LEU A 16 13.60 -7.97 2.51
N LEU A 17 14.27 -7.55 1.43
CA LEU A 17 14.59 -8.43 0.31
C LEU A 17 15.53 -9.55 0.75
N LEU A 18 16.59 -9.24 1.49
CA LEU A 18 17.49 -10.23 2.05
C LEU A 18 16.75 -11.20 2.96
N MET A 19 15.86 -10.69 3.82
CA MET A 19 15.01 -11.52 4.68
C MET A 19 14.10 -12.43 3.85
N ALA A 20 13.47 -11.93 2.78
CA ALA A 20 12.64 -12.73 1.90
C ALA A 20 13.41 -13.86 1.18
N LEU A 21 14.68 -13.62 0.85
CA LEU A 21 15.54 -14.62 0.20
C LEU A 21 15.99 -15.72 1.17
N LEU A 22 16.27 -15.35 2.42
CA LEU A 22 16.82 -16.25 3.44
C LEU A 22 15.74 -17.08 4.17
N MET A 23 14.49 -16.59 4.22
CA MET A 23 13.39 -17.25 4.94
C MET A 23 12.75 -18.40 4.17
N GLU A 24 12.02 -19.25 4.90
CA GLU A 24 11.25 -20.37 4.35
C GLU A 24 10.14 -19.89 3.39
N LYS A 25 9.77 -20.76 2.43
CA LYS A 25 8.75 -20.45 1.40
C LYS A 25 7.40 -19.96 1.97
N LYS A 26 7.01 -20.41 3.17
CA LYS A 26 5.75 -20.03 3.82
C LYS A 26 5.69 -18.55 4.21
N THR A 27 6.83 -17.99 4.64
CA THR A 27 6.95 -16.61 5.13
C THR A 27 7.27 -15.61 4.02
N ARG A 28 7.63 -16.09 2.83
CA ARG A 28 7.99 -15.24 1.69
C ARG A 28 6.81 -14.41 1.18
N LEU A 29 5.58 -14.96 1.20
CA LEU A 29 4.42 -14.26 0.67
C LEU A 29 4.18 -12.90 1.35
N PRO A 30 4.01 -12.81 2.69
CA PRO A 30 3.79 -11.51 3.32
C PRO A 30 4.97 -10.55 3.12
N ILE A 31 6.21 -11.01 3.21
CA ILE A 31 7.39 -10.16 3.03
C ILE A 31 7.47 -9.62 1.59
N SER A 32 7.20 -10.46 0.59
CA SER A 32 7.16 -10.02 -0.80
C SER A 32 6.09 -8.96 -1.04
N PHE A 33 4.90 -9.11 -0.44
CA PHE A 33 3.85 -8.12 -0.57
C PHE A 33 4.10 -6.85 0.24
N MET A 34 4.81 -6.92 1.38
CA MET A 34 5.33 -5.71 2.05
C MET A 34 6.30 -4.95 1.15
N LEU A 35 7.24 -5.63 0.48
CA LEU A 35 8.14 -5.00 -0.49
C LEU A 35 7.39 -4.35 -1.65
N ILE A 36 6.37 -5.04 -2.19
CA ILE A 36 5.50 -4.48 -3.23
C ILE A 36 4.77 -3.24 -2.71
N GLY A 37 4.26 -3.26 -1.46
CA GLY A 37 3.62 -2.12 -0.83
C GLY A 37 4.54 -0.91 -0.69
N ILE A 38 5.78 -1.12 -0.27
CA ILE A 38 6.82 -0.08 -0.21
C ILE A 38 7.07 0.52 -1.61
N PHE A 39 7.19 -0.33 -2.64
CA PHE A 39 7.36 0.13 -4.03
C PHE A 39 6.14 0.93 -4.51
N VAL A 40 4.92 0.44 -4.22
CA VAL A 40 3.68 1.13 -4.58
C VAL A 40 3.59 2.50 -3.89
N SER A 41 4.07 2.66 -2.67
CA SER A 41 4.10 3.95 -1.97
C SER A 41 4.99 4.98 -2.69
N VAL A 42 6.18 4.58 -3.14
CA VAL A 42 7.04 5.46 -3.97
C VAL A 42 6.33 5.84 -5.25
N PHE A 43 5.77 4.85 -5.96
CA PHE A 43 5.08 5.09 -7.23
C PHE A 43 3.84 5.97 -7.06
N ALA A 44 3.07 5.78 -5.99
CA ALA A 44 1.91 6.60 -5.67
C ALA A 44 2.30 8.06 -5.40
N SER A 45 3.42 8.30 -4.72
CA SER A 45 3.94 9.65 -4.50
C SER A 45 4.22 10.39 -5.81
N GLU A 46 4.85 9.71 -6.79
CA GLU A 46 5.12 10.27 -8.12
C GLU A 46 3.82 10.54 -8.90
N VAL A 47 2.90 9.59 -8.91
CA VAL A 47 1.60 9.71 -9.58
C VAL A 47 0.78 10.86 -8.99
N ASN A 48 0.71 10.97 -7.67
CA ASN A 48 -0.01 12.05 -6.98
C ASN A 48 0.64 13.42 -7.25
N GLY A 49 1.97 13.47 -7.33
CA GLY A 49 2.71 14.66 -7.74
C GLY A 49 2.38 15.11 -9.16
N LEU A 50 2.28 14.15 -10.09
CA LEU A 50 1.90 14.42 -11.47
C LEU A 50 0.45 14.90 -11.59
N PHE A 51 -0.50 14.23 -10.96
CA PHE A 51 -1.91 14.65 -10.94
C PHE A 51 -2.10 16.04 -10.37
N SER A 52 -1.40 16.37 -9.28
CA SER A 52 -1.44 17.70 -8.70
C SER A 52 -1.01 18.80 -9.67
N LYS A 53 0.01 18.53 -10.49
CA LYS A 53 0.51 19.48 -11.50
C LYS A 53 -0.43 19.59 -12.70
N LEU A 54 -0.96 18.48 -13.19
CA LEU A 54 -1.80 18.44 -14.39
C LEU A 54 -3.21 19.01 -14.15
N LEU A 55 -3.78 18.79 -12.98
CA LEU A 55 -5.16 19.19 -12.67
C LEU A 55 -5.27 20.51 -11.94
N PHE A 56 -4.14 21.23 -11.68
CA PHE A 56 -4.12 22.49 -10.94
C PHE A 56 -4.95 22.48 -9.66
N MET A 57 -4.93 21.34 -8.93
CA MET A 57 -5.79 21.12 -7.79
C MET A 57 -5.33 21.90 -6.56
N ASP A 58 -6.30 22.38 -5.79
CA ASP A 58 -6.05 22.91 -4.46
C ASP A 58 -5.56 21.80 -3.51
N MET A 59 -4.83 22.21 -2.46
CA MET A 59 -4.21 21.29 -1.51
C MET A 59 -5.24 20.38 -0.81
N TYR A 60 -6.42 20.91 -0.51
CA TYR A 60 -7.48 20.16 0.16
C TYR A 60 -8.02 19.02 -0.74
N SER A 61 -8.46 19.37 -1.94
CA SER A 61 -8.98 18.38 -2.91
C SER A 61 -7.96 17.31 -3.24
N LYS A 62 -6.69 17.68 -3.38
CA LYS A 62 -5.59 16.75 -3.57
C LYS A 62 -5.48 15.78 -2.40
N THR A 63 -5.34 16.28 -1.18
CA THR A 63 -4.99 15.46 -0.01
C THR A 63 -6.15 14.61 0.48
N VAL A 64 -7.39 15.13 0.41
CA VAL A 64 -8.57 14.47 1.01
C VAL A 64 -9.28 13.56 0.02
N ILE A 65 -9.23 13.85 -1.28
CA ILE A 65 -10.02 13.12 -2.27
C ILE A 65 -9.12 12.31 -3.20
N VAL A 66 -8.23 12.98 -3.93
CA VAL A 66 -7.49 12.34 -5.04
C VAL A 66 -6.44 11.38 -4.55
N THR A 67 -5.64 11.80 -3.58
CA THR A 67 -4.55 10.97 -3.04
C THR A 67 -5.05 9.65 -2.46
N PRO A 68 -6.05 9.60 -1.56
CA PRO A 68 -6.53 8.33 -1.02
C PRO A 68 -7.09 7.39 -2.09
N ILE A 69 -7.86 7.92 -3.03
CA ILE A 69 -8.46 7.10 -4.11
C ILE A 69 -7.36 6.52 -5.02
N SER A 70 -6.42 7.35 -5.47
CA SER A 70 -5.32 6.91 -6.34
C SER A 70 -4.45 5.85 -5.67
N GLU A 71 -4.18 6.00 -4.38
CA GLU A 71 -3.38 5.05 -3.61
C GLU A 71 -4.06 3.68 -3.50
N GLU A 72 -5.36 3.63 -3.19
CA GLU A 72 -6.09 2.36 -3.11
C GLU A 72 -6.20 1.67 -4.48
N ILE A 73 -6.38 2.44 -5.56
CA ILE A 73 -6.34 1.89 -6.92
C ILE A 73 -4.96 1.28 -7.21
N LEU A 74 -3.88 1.99 -6.90
CA LEU A 74 -2.52 1.49 -7.14
C LEU A 74 -2.20 0.25 -6.30
N LYS A 75 -2.66 0.20 -5.04
CA LYS A 75 -2.52 -0.98 -4.17
C LYS A 75 -3.34 -2.18 -4.68
N ALA A 76 -4.50 -1.93 -5.29
CA ALA A 76 -5.35 -3.00 -5.82
C ALA A 76 -4.72 -3.74 -7.01
N LEU A 77 -3.90 -3.08 -7.83
CA LEU A 77 -3.32 -3.66 -9.05
C LEU A 77 -2.46 -4.91 -8.80
N PRO A 78 -1.47 -4.91 -7.89
CA PRO A 78 -0.66 -6.10 -7.63
C PRO A 78 -1.49 -7.23 -6.98
N ILE A 79 -2.51 -6.91 -6.18
CA ILE A 79 -3.40 -7.91 -5.58
C ILE A 79 -4.26 -8.56 -6.65
N LEU A 80 -4.81 -7.75 -7.57
CA LEU A 80 -5.60 -8.24 -8.70
C LEU A 80 -4.76 -9.14 -9.60
N TYR A 81 -3.54 -8.72 -9.94
CA TYR A 81 -2.60 -9.53 -10.70
C TYR A 81 -2.34 -10.88 -10.02
N TYR A 82 -2.06 -10.86 -8.72
CA TYR A 82 -1.83 -12.06 -7.94
C TYR A 82 -3.05 -13.01 -7.95
N ALA A 83 -4.25 -12.45 -7.79
CA ALA A 83 -5.50 -13.22 -7.79
C ALA A 83 -5.78 -13.90 -9.14
N ILE A 84 -5.45 -13.22 -10.24
CA ILE A 84 -5.72 -13.74 -11.59
C ILE A 84 -4.67 -14.76 -12.02
N VAL A 85 -3.39 -14.48 -11.78
CA VAL A 85 -2.26 -15.22 -12.37
C VAL A 85 -1.71 -16.30 -11.43
N ILE A 86 -1.64 -16.02 -10.11
CA ILE A 86 -0.88 -16.85 -9.19
C ILE A 86 -1.77 -17.70 -8.28
N SER A 87 -2.70 -17.07 -7.54
CA SER A 87 -3.53 -17.78 -6.58
C SER A 87 -4.79 -17.03 -6.21
N ASP A 88 -5.94 -17.68 -6.32
CA ASP A 88 -7.25 -17.18 -5.91
C ASP A 88 -7.67 -17.65 -4.50
N LYS A 89 -6.77 -18.30 -3.76
CA LYS A 89 -7.04 -18.75 -2.38
C LYS A 89 -7.22 -17.55 -1.47
N ARG A 90 -8.39 -17.45 -0.83
CA ARG A 90 -8.77 -16.30 0.03
C ARG A 90 -7.74 -15.99 1.10
N GLU A 91 -7.26 -17.00 1.82
CA GLU A 91 -6.26 -16.81 2.88
C GLU A 91 -4.98 -16.16 2.37
N ARG A 92 -4.52 -16.57 1.17
CA ARG A 92 -3.33 -15.97 0.54
C ARG A 92 -3.58 -14.54 0.08
N LEU A 93 -4.77 -14.27 -0.48
CA LEU A 93 -5.15 -12.93 -0.89
C LEU A 93 -5.25 -11.99 0.32
N PHE A 94 -5.84 -12.44 1.43
CA PHE A 94 -5.95 -11.63 2.65
C PHE A 94 -4.59 -11.32 3.24
N THR A 95 -3.71 -12.32 3.34
CA THR A 95 -2.33 -12.13 3.81
C THR A 95 -1.56 -11.17 2.90
N ALA A 96 -1.67 -11.35 1.58
CA ALA A 96 -1.01 -10.49 0.60
C ALA A 96 -1.49 -9.04 0.67
N SER A 97 -2.82 -8.85 0.73
CA SER A 97 -3.43 -7.52 0.79
C SER A 97 -3.06 -6.76 2.06
N MET A 98 -3.18 -7.42 3.22
CA MET A 98 -2.81 -6.80 4.49
C MET A 98 -1.31 -6.46 4.54
N ALA A 99 -0.45 -7.37 4.10
CA ALA A 99 0.99 -7.16 4.05
C ALA A 99 1.36 -6.00 3.11
N LEU A 100 0.71 -5.88 1.96
CA LEU A 100 0.91 -4.78 1.01
C LEU A 100 0.53 -3.44 1.64
N GLY A 101 -0.64 -3.34 2.29
CA GLY A 101 -1.09 -2.11 2.96
C GLY A 101 -0.14 -1.70 4.09
N ILE A 102 0.33 -2.65 4.90
CA ILE A 102 1.32 -2.38 5.97
C ILE A 102 2.65 -1.91 5.37
N GLY A 103 3.13 -2.55 4.30
CA GLY A 103 4.36 -2.14 3.61
C GLY A 103 4.27 -0.72 3.03
N PHE A 104 3.12 -0.37 2.46
CA PHE A 104 2.83 0.99 2.00
C PHE A 104 2.95 2.00 3.14
N ALA A 105 2.23 1.75 4.25
CA ALA A 105 2.23 2.63 5.41
C ALA A 105 3.61 2.77 6.06
N LEU A 106 4.45 1.74 5.99
CA LEU A 106 5.80 1.77 6.59
C LEU A 106 6.65 2.87 5.95
N LEU A 107 6.70 2.96 4.63
CA LEU A 107 7.47 3.98 3.93
C LEU A 107 6.82 5.37 4.08
N GLU A 108 5.50 5.46 3.95
CA GLU A 108 4.76 6.71 4.11
C GLU A 108 4.97 7.30 5.51
N ASN A 109 4.87 6.49 6.56
CA ASN A 109 5.11 6.94 7.92
C ASN A 109 6.56 7.38 8.16
N ALA A 110 7.54 6.63 7.63
CA ALA A 110 8.95 7.01 7.73
C ALA A 110 9.20 8.35 7.03
N TYR A 111 8.67 8.52 5.82
CA TYR A 111 8.79 9.76 5.06
C TYR A 111 8.12 10.94 5.77
N PHE A 112 6.90 10.75 6.30
CA PHE A 112 6.19 11.77 7.06
C PHE A 112 6.98 12.22 8.30
N LEU A 113 7.46 11.28 9.10
CA LEU A 113 8.18 11.59 10.34
C LEU A 113 9.48 12.36 10.07
N LEU A 114 10.19 12.03 9.00
CA LEU A 114 11.44 12.69 8.64
C LEU A 114 11.25 14.09 8.04
N ASN A 115 10.07 14.40 7.50
CA ASN A 115 9.74 15.70 6.96
C ASN A 115 8.91 16.58 7.91
N SER A 116 8.65 16.12 9.14
CA SER A 116 7.88 16.86 10.12
C SER A 116 8.81 17.58 11.11
N ASP A 117 8.68 18.90 11.22
CA ASP A 117 9.52 19.72 12.12
C ASP A 117 9.25 19.47 13.60
N ASN A 118 8.03 19.02 13.95
CA ASN A 118 7.54 18.88 15.32
C ASN A 118 6.95 17.49 15.59
N PHE A 119 7.74 16.42 15.43
CA PHE A 119 7.25 15.10 15.81
C PHE A 119 7.70 14.70 17.22
N THR A 120 6.80 14.01 17.92
CA THR A 120 7.04 13.41 19.23
C THR A 120 6.93 11.89 19.13
N ILE A 121 7.46 11.19 20.13
CA ILE A 121 7.30 9.73 20.25
C ILE A 121 5.82 9.34 20.18
N LEU A 122 4.95 10.13 20.81
CA LEU A 122 3.51 9.91 20.80
C LEU A 122 2.94 9.96 19.38
N ILE A 123 3.30 10.97 18.58
CA ILE A 123 2.87 11.10 17.18
C ILE A 123 3.39 9.92 16.37
N ALA A 124 4.65 9.50 16.56
CA ALA A 124 5.21 8.34 15.88
C ALA A 124 4.42 7.06 16.18
N VAL A 125 4.07 6.81 17.45
CA VAL A 125 3.27 5.65 17.88
C VAL A 125 1.86 5.70 17.29
N ILE A 126 1.17 6.85 17.41
CA ILE A 126 -0.19 7.02 16.86
C ILE A 126 -0.21 6.77 15.35
N ARG A 127 0.77 7.30 14.61
CA ARG A 127 0.87 7.07 13.16
C ARG A 127 1.22 5.63 12.82
N ALA A 128 2.18 5.03 13.52
CA ALA A 128 2.58 3.65 13.25
C ALA A 128 1.39 2.68 13.39
N PHE A 129 0.60 2.80 14.46
CA PHE A 129 -0.60 2.00 14.65
C PHE A 129 -1.76 2.47 13.76
N GLY A 130 -2.10 3.76 13.78
CA GLY A 130 -3.27 4.30 13.09
C GLY A 130 -3.15 4.16 11.57
N ALA A 131 -2.11 4.72 10.96
CA ALA A 131 -1.92 4.64 9.53
C ALA A 131 -1.60 3.20 9.07
N GLY A 132 -0.78 2.46 9.85
CA GLY A 132 -0.46 1.07 9.54
C GLY A 132 -1.69 0.17 9.51
N LEU A 133 -2.57 0.27 10.53
CA LEU A 133 -3.82 -0.46 10.57
C LEU A 133 -4.80 0.02 9.49
N MET A 134 -4.93 1.32 9.28
CA MET A 134 -5.82 1.88 8.27
C MET A 134 -5.47 1.36 6.87
N HIS A 135 -4.23 1.53 6.42
CA HIS A 135 -3.79 1.04 5.11
C HIS A 135 -3.89 -0.49 5.01
N GLY A 136 -3.50 -1.22 6.07
CA GLY A 136 -3.64 -2.67 6.11
C GLY A 136 -5.07 -3.14 5.97
N MET A 137 -6.01 -2.53 6.70
CA MET A 137 -7.43 -2.90 6.68
C MET A 137 -8.12 -2.47 5.38
N CYS A 138 -7.90 -1.25 4.88
CA CYS A 138 -8.46 -0.80 3.59
C CYS A 138 -8.02 -1.72 2.45
N THR A 139 -6.71 -1.99 2.36
CA THR A 139 -6.20 -2.89 1.33
C THR A 139 -6.69 -4.33 1.52
N LEU A 140 -6.89 -4.79 2.77
CA LEU A 140 -7.52 -6.10 3.04
C LEU A 140 -8.95 -6.15 2.51
N LEU A 141 -9.76 -5.10 2.72
CA LEU A 141 -11.13 -5.02 2.20
C LEU A 141 -11.16 -5.10 0.67
N VAL A 142 -10.23 -4.40 -0.01
CA VAL A 142 -10.04 -4.53 -1.46
C VAL A 142 -9.70 -5.98 -1.84
N GLY A 143 -8.81 -6.64 -1.11
CA GLY A 143 -8.45 -8.04 -1.31
C GLY A 143 -9.63 -8.99 -1.11
N VAL A 144 -10.50 -8.70 -0.13
CA VAL A 144 -11.78 -9.43 0.05
C VAL A 144 -12.65 -9.29 -1.18
N GLY A 145 -12.85 -8.06 -1.69
CA GLY A 145 -13.58 -7.81 -2.94
C GLY A 145 -13.01 -8.59 -4.11
N ILE A 146 -11.69 -8.52 -4.31
CA ILE A 146 -10.99 -9.26 -5.37
C ILE A 146 -11.15 -10.79 -5.24
N SER A 147 -11.26 -11.32 -4.03
CA SER A 147 -11.47 -12.76 -3.81
C SER A 147 -12.76 -13.33 -4.42
N PHE A 148 -13.69 -12.47 -4.78
CA PHE A 148 -14.94 -12.84 -5.46
C PHE A 148 -14.86 -12.84 -7.00
N VAL A 149 -13.74 -12.41 -7.59
CA VAL A 149 -13.54 -12.27 -9.04
C VAL A 149 -13.97 -13.50 -9.83
N LYS A 150 -13.56 -14.69 -9.38
CA LYS A 150 -13.87 -15.93 -10.09
C LYS A 150 -15.26 -16.49 -9.76
N LYS A 151 -15.88 -16.09 -8.64
CA LYS A 151 -17.15 -16.70 -8.19
C LYS A 151 -18.38 -15.99 -8.69
N LYS A 152 -18.37 -14.66 -8.78
CA LYS A 152 -19.51 -13.88 -9.31
C LYS A 152 -19.03 -12.51 -9.80
N ARG A 153 -18.99 -12.30 -11.11
CA ARG A 153 -18.55 -11.02 -11.75
C ARG A 153 -19.25 -9.77 -11.17
N LYS A 154 -20.52 -9.86 -10.77
CA LYS A 154 -21.27 -8.73 -10.18
C LYS A 154 -20.82 -8.39 -8.75
N LEU A 155 -20.49 -9.40 -7.92
CA LEU A 155 -19.95 -9.20 -6.58
C LEU A 155 -18.51 -8.68 -6.60
N PHE A 156 -17.76 -9.00 -7.64
CA PHE A 156 -16.43 -8.44 -7.86
C PHE A 156 -16.50 -6.91 -8.07
N ALA A 157 -17.34 -6.45 -8.97
CA ALA A 157 -17.49 -5.01 -9.22
C ALA A 157 -17.91 -4.25 -7.95
N VAL A 158 -18.89 -4.78 -7.20
CA VAL A 158 -19.35 -4.18 -5.94
C VAL A 158 -18.26 -4.24 -4.86
N GLY A 159 -17.56 -5.36 -4.73
CA GLY A 159 -16.51 -5.52 -3.71
C GLY A 159 -15.24 -4.71 -3.99
N THR A 160 -14.85 -4.54 -5.26
CA THR A 160 -13.62 -3.82 -5.63
C THR A 160 -13.87 -2.32 -5.77
N PHE A 161 -14.99 -1.91 -6.36
CA PHE A 161 -15.30 -0.51 -6.63
C PHE A 161 -16.27 0.14 -5.63
N GLY A 162 -16.99 -0.65 -4.86
CA GLY A 162 -17.87 -0.15 -3.81
C GLY A 162 -17.19 0.06 -2.45
N LEU A 163 -15.93 -0.38 -2.31
CA LEU A 163 -15.09 -0.20 -1.11
C LEU A 163 -13.96 0.82 -1.34
N LEU A 164 -13.78 1.33 -2.57
CA LEU A 164 -12.95 2.48 -2.92
C LEU A 164 -13.74 3.78 -2.80
#